data_d549de093823e2be967496e30c0e42d3
#
_entry.id   d549de093823e2be967496e30c0e42d3
#
_cell.length_a   1.000
_cell.length_b   1.000
_cell.length_c   1.000
_cell.angle_alpha   90.00
_cell.angle_beta   90.00
_cell.angle_gamma   90.00
#
_symmetry.space_group_name_H-M   'P 1'
#
loop_
_entity.id
_entity.type
_entity.pdbx_description
1 polymer ?
#
loop_
_entity_poly.entity_id
_entity_poly.type
_entity_poly.pdbx_seq_one_letter_code
_entity_poly.pdbx_strand_id
1 'polypeptide(L)'
;MKNNNYKFYNPAIKKYGISAKGVRWNSKYSQYKRFEVLTNFIENEIKKSNIVDAGCGFAEYYNYLFDNNLKPKSYIGIDCEEEMITLASKRFLDTNFYIKDIIKDELIFADYYICSGAMNILKKDEIFIFIKKCFEASNIGFVFNFLKNDPLTNVNFLDILHYSKSLSKRVEIQEDYLENDISIFIKK
;
A
#
# COMPACT_ATOMS: atom_id res chain seq x y z
N MET A 1 -12.25 10.87 8.70
CA MET A 1 -11.73 10.17 7.52
C MET A 1 -12.79 9.41 6.72
N LYS A 2 -13.60 8.51 7.29
CA LYS A 2 -14.61 7.72 6.53
C LYS A 2 -15.42 8.51 5.48
N ASN A 3 -15.83 9.74 5.76
CA ASN A 3 -16.64 10.55 4.83
C ASN A 3 -15.89 11.08 3.60
N ASN A 4 -14.56 11.27 3.66
CA ASN A 4 -13.78 11.80 2.53
C ASN A 4 -13.34 10.70 1.57
N ASN A 5 -12.87 9.58 2.09
CA ASN A 5 -12.44 8.43 1.28
C ASN A 5 -13.62 7.81 0.53
N TYR A 6 -14.77 7.62 1.21
CA TYR A 6 -16.00 7.15 0.60
C TYR A 6 -16.43 8.04 -0.58
N LYS A 7 -16.46 9.36 -0.39
CA LYS A 7 -16.79 10.32 -1.46
C LYS A 7 -15.78 10.28 -2.60
N PHE A 8 -14.53 9.95 -2.32
CA PHE A 8 -13.47 9.89 -3.31
C PHE A 8 -13.54 8.62 -4.17
N TYR A 9 -13.69 7.44 -3.55
CA TYR A 9 -13.65 6.16 -4.27
C TYR A 9 -15.00 5.67 -4.77
N ASN A 10 -16.09 5.86 -4.02
CA ASN A 10 -17.40 5.30 -4.35
C ASN A 10 -17.91 5.64 -5.77
N PRO A 11 -17.82 6.89 -6.27
CA PRO A 11 -18.23 7.20 -7.65
C PRO A 11 -17.42 6.46 -8.71
N ALA A 12 -16.13 6.25 -8.46
CA ALA A 12 -15.25 5.54 -9.39
C ALA A 12 -15.54 4.03 -9.39
N ILE A 13 -15.74 3.43 -8.22
CA ILE A 13 -16.12 2.02 -8.08
C ILE A 13 -17.47 1.76 -8.75
N LYS A 14 -18.48 2.61 -8.52
CA LYS A 14 -19.80 2.48 -9.17
C LYS A 14 -19.72 2.57 -10.69
N LYS A 15 -18.83 3.40 -11.21
CA LYS A 15 -18.68 3.63 -12.66
C LYS A 15 -17.80 2.58 -13.35
N TYR A 16 -16.72 2.15 -12.71
CA TYR A 16 -15.67 1.35 -13.34
C TYR A 16 -15.51 -0.04 -12.71
N GLY A 17 -16.26 -0.36 -11.64
CA GLY A 17 -16.21 -1.64 -10.96
C GLY A 17 -14.84 -1.97 -10.37
N ILE A 18 -14.55 -3.27 -10.24
CA ILE A 18 -13.25 -3.81 -9.79
C ILE A 18 -12.25 -3.63 -10.93
N SER A 19 -11.57 -2.51 -10.94
CA SER A 19 -10.56 -2.16 -11.97
C SER A 19 -9.59 -1.10 -11.44
N ALA A 20 -8.46 -0.91 -12.13
CA ALA A 20 -7.52 0.16 -11.83
C ALA A 20 -8.23 1.54 -11.76
N LYS A 21 -9.17 1.82 -12.67
CA LYS A 21 -9.97 3.05 -12.66
C LYS A 21 -10.92 3.14 -11.46
N GLY A 22 -11.42 2.01 -10.95
CA GLY A 22 -12.28 1.95 -9.76
C GLY A 22 -11.56 2.44 -8.51
N VAL A 23 -10.25 2.22 -8.39
CA VAL A 23 -9.38 2.76 -7.35
C VAL A 23 -8.59 3.99 -7.81
N ARG A 24 -9.06 4.66 -8.87
CA ARG A 24 -8.50 5.91 -9.43
C ARG A 24 -7.05 5.82 -9.92
N TRP A 25 -6.59 4.66 -10.30
CA TRP A 25 -5.34 4.53 -11.04
C TRP A 25 -5.51 4.96 -12.51
N ASN A 26 -4.50 5.61 -13.05
CA ASN A 26 -4.52 6.07 -14.45
C ASN A 26 -4.61 4.90 -15.44
N SER A 27 -3.93 3.80 -15.14
CA SER A 27 -3.96 2.60 -15.97
C SER A 27 -3.58 1.34 -15.17
N LYS A 28 -3.97 0.17 -15.68
CA LYS A 28 -3.52 -1.13 -15.13
C LYS A 28 -2.00 -1.27 -15.24
N TYR A 29 -1.40 -0.76 -16.33
CA TYR A 29 0.05 -0.78 -16.52
C TYR A 29 0.79 -0.06 -15.39
N SER A 30 0.42 1.18 -15.08
CA SER A 30 1.09 1.94 -14.01
C SER A 30 0.87 1.33 -12.62
N GLN A 31 -0.30 0.74 -12.36
CA GLN A 31 -0.57 0.02 -11.12
C GLN A 31 0.34 -1.21 -10.99
N TYR A 32 0.41 -2.04 -12.02
CA TYR A 32 1.21 -3.28 -12.01
C TYR A 32 2.72 -2.98 -11.99
N LYS A 33 3.16 -1.88 -12.64
CA LYS A 33 4.57 -1.45 -12.57
C LYS A 33 4.99 -1.06 -11.14
N ARG A 34 4.10 -0.41 -10.37
CA ARG A 34 4.33 -0.16 -8.94
C ARG A 34 4.41 -1.45 -8.14
N PHE A 35 3.49 -2.39 -8.37
CA PHE A 35 3.51 -3.69 -7.71
C PHE A 35 4.81 -4.45 -7.99
N GLU A 36 5.28 -4.47 -9.24
CA GLU A 36 6.57 -5.05 -9.62
C GLU A 36 7.72 -4.45 -8.79
N VAL A 37 7.81 -3.13 -8.73
CA VAL A 37 8.89 -2.44 -8.01
C VAL A 37 8.82 -2.70 -6.50
N LEU A 38 7.63 -2.64 -5.88
CA LEU A 38 7.47 -2.97 -4.46
C LEU A 38 7.87 -4.43 -4.18
N THR A 39 7.49 -5.33 -5.08
CA THR A 39 7.79 -6.76 -4.99
C THR A 39 9.29 -7.03 -5.07
N ASN A 40 10.01 -6.38 -5.98
CA ASN A 40 11.45 -6.57 -6.20
C ASN A 40 12.29 -6.31 -4.95
N PHE A 41 11.88 -5.39 -4.08
CA PHE A 41 12.58 -5.15 -2.80
C PHE A 41 12.61 -6.37 -1.87
N ILE A 42 11.63 -7.26 -1.99
CA ILE A 42 11.41 -8.39 -1.07
C ILE A 42 11.23 -9.74 -1.79
N GLU A 43 11.47 -9.82 -3.11
CA GLU A 43 11.13 -10.97 -3.96
C GLU A 43 11.63 -12.30 -3.40
N ASN A 44 12.88 -12.37 -2.96
CA ASN A 44 13.50 -13.58 -2.44
C ASN A 44 12.89 -14.06 -1.11
N GLU A 45 12.17 -13.20 -0.40
CA GLU A 45 11.62 -13.47 0.93
C GLU A 45 10.09 -13.62 0.93
N ILE A 46 9.40 -13.22 -0.14
CA ILE A 46 7.93 -13.18 -0.20
C ILE A 46 7.30 -14.53 0.22
N LYS A 47 7.74 -15.63 -0.38
CA LYS A 47 7.14 -16.96 -0.15
C LYS A 47 7.30 -17.48 1.28
N LYS A 48 8.23 -16.91 2.04
CA LYS A 48 8.52 -17.30 3.44
C LYS A 48 7.89 -16.34 4.44
N SER A 49 7.38 -15.21 3.98
CA SER A 49 7.01 -14.08 4.83
C SER A 49 5.52 -13.93 5.04
N ASN A 50 5.18 -13.36 6.18
CA ASN A 50 3.86 -12.87 6.50
C ASN A 50 3.77 -11.42 6.04
N ILE A 51 2.81 -11.09 5.19
CA ILE A 51 2.68 -9.76 4.57
C ILE A 51 1.35 -9.13 4.98
N VAL A 52 1.40 -7.85 5.36
CA VAL A 52 0.24 -6.99 5.50
C VAL A 52 0.24 -5.95 4.38
N ASP A 53 -0.84 -5.91 3.60
CA ASP A 53 -1.11 -4.89 2.58
C ASP A 53 -1.97 -3.78 3.19
N ALA A 54 -1.35 -2.63 3.45
CA ALA A 54 -1.95 -1.49 4.11
C ALA A 54 -2.60 -0.53 3.09
N GLY A 55 -3.93 -0.48 3.10
CA GLY A 55 -4.74 0.15 2.06
C GLY A 55 -4.89 -0.77 0.85
N CYS A 56 -5.25 -2.03 1.11
CA CYS A 56 -5.28 -3.09 0.10
C CYS A 56 -6.35 -2.89 -0.99
N GLY A 57 -7.33 -2.00 -0.78
CA GLY A 57 -8.48 -1.86 -1.65
C GLY A 57 -9.19 -3.21 -1.82
N PHE A 58 -9.46 -3.61 -3.06
CA PHE A 58 -10.03 -4.92 -3.38
C PHE A 58 -8.95 -6.00 -3.67
N ALA A 59 -7.77 -5.86 -3.05
CA ALA A 59 -6.65 -6.81 -3.04
C ALA A 59 -6.02 -7.08 -4.42
N GLU A 60 -5.82 -6.03 -5.23
CA GLU A 60 -5.19 -6.18 -6.55
C GLU A 60 -3.70 -6.51 -6.45
N TYR A 61 -3.00 -6.07 -5.39
CA TYR A 61 -1.62 -6.49 -5.13
C TYR A 61 -1.51 -8.00 -4.84
N TYR A 62 -2.46 -8.54 -4.05
CA TYR A 62 -2.52 -9.99 -3.84
C TYR A 62 -2.76 -10.75 -5.14
N ASN A 63 -3.68 -10.24 -5.99
CA ASN A 63 -3.90 -10.83 -7.32
C ASN A 63 -2.62 -10.83 -8.16
N TYR A 64 -1.88 -9.71 -8.16
CA TYR A 64 -0.60 -9.61 -8.84
C TYR A 64 0.41 -10.65 -8.34
N LEU A 65 0.55 -10.83 -7.02
CA LEU A 65 1.44 -11.84 -6.46
C LEU A 65 1.02 -13.26 -6.87
N PHE A 66 -0.28 -13.54 -6.86
CA PHE A 66 -0.81 -14.83 -7.27
C PHE A 66 -0.52 -15.13 -8.76
N ASP A 67 -0.80 -14.18 -9.65
CA ASP A 67 -0.58 -14.30 -11.10
C ASP A 67 0.92 -14.51 -11.45
N ASN A 68 1.82 -14.01 -10.60
CA ASN A 68 3.28 -14.16 -10.78
C ASN A 68 3.89 -15.33 -9.97
N ASN A 69 3.09 -16.23 -9.39
CA ASN A 69 3.54 -17.33 -8.56
C ASN A 69 4.37 -16.90 -7.33
N LEU A 70 4.09 -15.74 -6.77
CA LEU A 70 4.75 -15.13 -5.60
C LEU A 70 3.87 -15.15 -4.36
N LYS A 71 3.00 -16.15 -4.22
CA LYS A 71 2.11 -16.27 -3.05
C LYS A 71 2.92 -16.28 -1.75
N PRO A 72 2.68 -15.33 -0.81
CA PRO A 72 3.39 -15.29 0.47
C PRO A 72 2.95 -16.42 1.40
N LYS A 73 3.72 -16.65 2.47
CA LYS A 73 3.36 -17.61 3.54
C LYS A 73 2.00 -17.28 4.15
N SER A 74 1.76 -16.02 4.44
CA SER A 74 0.44 -15.50 4.76
C SER A 74 0.27 -14.07 4.21
N TYR A 75 -0.96 -13.72 3.90
CA TYR A 75 -1.32 -12.37 3.46
C TYR A 75 -2.53 -11.88 4.24
N ILE A 76 -2.46 -10.63 4.67
CA ILE A 76 -3.54 -9.92 5.32
C ILE A 76 -3.74 -8.60 4.59
N GLY A 77 -4.95 -8.34 4.10
CA GLY A 77 -5.33 -7.05 3.55
C GLY A 77 -6.01 -6.18 4.61
N ILE A 78 -5.60 -4.93 4.72
CA ILE A 78 -6.22 -3.94 5.61
C ILE A 78 -6.65 -2.72 4.78
N ASP A 79 -7.91 -2.31 4.96
CA ASP A 79 -8.44 -1.06 4.39
C ASP A 79 -9.47 -0.45 5.34
N CYS A 80 -9.61 0.87 5.32
CA CYS A 80 -10.62 1.56 6.14
C CYS A 80 -12.01 1.61 5.48
N GLU A 81 -12.10 1.27 4.18
CA GLU A 81 -13.35 1.27 3.42
C GLU A 81 -13.99 -0.13 3.42
N GLU A 82 -15.12 -0.27 4.07
CA GLU A 82 -15.87 -1.53 4.20
C GLU A 82 -16.24 -2.14 2.85
N GLU A 83 -16.57 -1.30 1.85
CA GLU A 83 -16.91 -1.77 0.50
C GLU A 83 -15.71 -2.44 -0.18
N MET A 84 -14.49 -1.91 0.02
CA MET A 84 -13.24 -2.50 -0.48
C MET A 84 -13.00 -3.88 0.14
N ILE A 85 -13.09 -3.97 1.46
CA ILE A 85 -12.89 -5.23 2.19
C ILE A 85 -13.95 -6.27 1.80
N THR A 86 -15.21 -5.85 1.64
CA THR A 86 -16.29 -6.74 1.16
C THR A 86 -15.97 -7.32 -0.22
N LEU A 87 -15.46 -6.50 -1.14
CA LEU A 87 -15.07 -6.94 -2.49
C LEU A 87 -13.85 -7.86 -2.45
N ALA A 88 -12.82 -7.50 -1.68
CA ALA A 88 -11.61 -8.32 -1.51
C ALA A 88 -11.94 -9.72 -0.95
N SER A 89 -12.76 -9.77 0.10
CA SER A 89 -13.18 -11.04 0.74
C SER A 89 -14.00 -11.94 -0.19
N LYS A 90 -14.79 -11.36 -1.10
CA LYS A 90 -15.51 -12.14 -2.13
C LYS A 90 -14.59 -12.67 -3.23
N ARG A 91 -13.49 -11.97 -3.52
CA ARG A 91 -12.52 -12.39 -4.55
C ARG A 91 -11.60 -13.50 -4.06
N PHE A 92 -11.20 -13.46 -2.79
CA PHE A 92 -10.16 -14.33 -2.24
C PHE A 92 -10.62 -14.94 -0.92
N LEU A 93 -11.35 -16.08 -1.02
CA LEU A 93 -11.97 -16.74 0.13
C LEU A 93 -10.97 -17.32 1.13
N ASP A 94 -9.75 -17.63 0.69
CA ASP A 94 -8.70 -18.22 1.52
C ASP A 94 -7.74 -17.17 2.13
N THR A 95 -8.13 -15.89 2.10
CA THR A 95 -7.29 -14.78 2.55
C THR A 95 -8.02 -13.92 3.56
N ASN A 96 -7.29 -13.37 4.53
CA ASN A 96 -7.88 -12.56 5.58
C ASN A 96 -7.89 -11.07 5.20
N PHE A 97 -9.03 -10.42 5.36
CA PHE A 97 -9.21 -8.99 5.13
C PHE A 97 -9.88 -8.35 6.34
N TYR A 98 -9.40 -7.16 6.75
CA TYR A 98 -9.90 -6.46 7.93
C TYR A 98 -10.21 -5.00 7.64
N ILE A 99 -11.36 -4.54 8.12
CA ILE A 99 -11.70 -3.12 8.15
C ILE A 99 -10.92 -2.48 9.30
N LYS A 100 -9.83 -1.77 8.98
CA LYS A 100 -8.99 -1.05 9.95
C LYS A 100 -8.48 0.27 9.38
N ASP A 101 -8.46 1.28 10.23
CA ASP A 101 -7.80 2.55 9.96
C ASP A 101 -6.35 2.48 10.47
N ILE A 102 -5.39 2.43 9.56
CA ILE A 102 -3.95 2.31 9.87
C ILE A 102 -3.50 3.37 10.89
N ILE A 103 -4.09 4.56 10.82
CA ILE A 103 -3.69 5.68 11.68
C ILE A 103 -4.22 5.51 13.11
N LYS A 104 -5.43 4.94 13.28
CA LYS A 104 -6.14 4.93 14.56
C LYS A 104 -6.05 3.60 15.29
N ASP A 105 -6.16 2.50 14.53
CA ASP A 105 -6.31 1.18 15.11
C ASP A 105 -4.96 0.55 15.45
N GLU A 106 -4.96 -0.43 16.38
CA GLU A 106 -3.81 -1.29 16.57
C GLU A 106 -3.56 -2.16 15.36
N LEU A 107 -2.29 -2.29 14.97
CA LEU A 107 -1.87 -3.04 13.80
C LEU A 107 -1.43 -4.46 14.16
N ILE A 108 -1.56 -5.36 13.18
CA ILE A 108 -1.15 -6.76 13.29
C ILE A 108 0.33 -6.85 12.96
N PHE A 109 1.14 -7.48 13.80
CA PHE A 109 2.55 -7.70 13.49
C PHE A 109 2.73 -8.67 12.33
N ALA A 110 3.60 -8.31 11.39
CA ALA A 110 3.95 -9.13 10.22
C ALA A 110 5.43 -8.93 9.85
N ASP A 111 5.94 -9.75 8.95
CA ASP A 111 7.33 -9.59 8.51
C ASP A 111 7.47 -8.33 7.66
N TYR A 112 6.57 -8.11 6.74
CA TYR A 112 6.54 -6.92 5.89
C TYR A 112 5.18 -6.24 5.91
N TYR A 113 5.21 -4.92 5.89
CA TYR A 113 4.11 -4.08 5.47
C TYR A 113 4.35 -3.60 4.05
N ILE A 114 3.30 -3.62 3.21
CA ILE A 114 3.33 -3.09 1.84
C ILE A 114 2.22 -2.04 1.74
N CYS A 115 2.48 -0.94 1.02
CA CYS A 115 1.45 0.03 0.70
C CYS A 115 1.62 0.55 -0.72
N SER A 116 0.60 0.40 -1.54
CA SER A 116 0.58 0.96 -2.90
C SER A 116 -0.53 2.00 -3.06
N GLY A 117 -0.15 3.27 -2.98
CA GLY A 117 -1.01 4.41 -3.31
C GLY A 117 -2.04 4.84 -2.27
N ALA A 118 -2.21 4.12 -1.15
CA ALA A 118 -3.21 4.50 -0.14
C ALA A 118 -2.88 5.83 0.57
N MET A 119 -1.63 6.23 0.61
CA MET A 119 -1.21 7.48 1.26
C MET A 119 -1.48 8.74 0.43
N ASN A 120 -1.74 8.63 -0.87
CA ASN A 120 -1.90 9.77 -1.77
C ASN A 120 -3.15 10.65 -1.50
N ILE A 121 -4.02 10.23 -0.58
CA ILE A 121 -5.23 10.98 -0.19
C ILE A 121 -5.19 11.44 1.27
N LEU A 122 -4.09 11.16 1.97
CA LEU A 122 -3.91 11.52 3.38
C LEU A 122 -3.36 12.93 3.50
N LYS A 123 -3.61 13.57 4.66
CA LYS A 123 -2.96 14.83 5.02
C LYS A 123 -1.50 14.57 5.40
N LYS A 124 -0.65 15.61 5.32
CA LYS A 124 0.78 15.53 5.63
C LYS A 124 1.07 14.80 6.94
N ASP A 125 0.44 15.22 8.04
CA ASP A 125 0.69 14.62 9.36
C ASP A 125 0.23 13.15 9.43
N GLU A 126 -0.86 12.82 8.72
CA GLU A 126 -1.40 11.47 8.65
C GLU A 126 -0.45 10.52 7.90
N ILE A 127 0.24 11.01 6.86
CA ILE A 127 1.24 10.24 6.10
C ILE A 127 2.39 9.81 7.01
N PHE A 128 2.94 10.71 7.82
CA PHE A 128 4.02 10.38 8.74
C PHE A 128 3.59 9.39 9.82
N ILE A 129 2.38 9.53 10.36
CA ILE A 129 1.81 8.56 11.30
C ILE A 129 1.64 7.19 10.65
N PHE A 130 1.13 7.15 9.41
CA PHE A 130 0.95 5.93 8.63
C PHE A 130 2.29 5.20 8.43
N ILE A 131 3.30 5.93 7.94
CA ILE A 131 4.66 5.37 7.72
C ILE A 131 5.23 4.80 9.02
N LYS A 132 5.17 5.57 10.11
CA LYS A 132 5.68 5.14 11.41
C LYS A 132 4.99 3.86 11.89
N LYS A 133 3.67 3.83 11.88
CA LYS A 133 2.90 2.69 12.40
C LYS A 133 3.13 1.42 11.58
N CYS A 134 3.15 1.51 10.24
CA CYS A 134 3.46 0.37 9.39
C CYS A 134 4.90 -0.14 9.61
N PHE A 135 5.86 0.76 9.75
CA PHE A 135 7.24 0.40 10.07
C PHE A 135 7.34 -0.25 11.46
N GLU A 136 6.72 0.31 12.49
CA GLU A 136 6.74 -0.24 13.86
C GLU A 136 6.09 -1.63 13.93
N ALA A 137 4.99 -1.85 13.22
CA ALA A 137 4.29 -3.13 13.18
C ALA A 137 4.96 -4.18 12.27
N SER A 138 5.96 -3.81 11.47
CA SER A 138 6.74 -4.76 10.67
C SER A 138 7.90 -5.34 11.47
N ASN A 139 8.25 -6.63 11.27
CA ASN A 139 9.43 -7.27 11.86
C ASN A 139 10.69 -7.01 11.04
N ILE A 140 10.56 -6.91 9.70
CA ILE A 140 11.68 -6.77 8.76
C ILE A 140 11.65 -5.40 8.08
N GLY A 141 10.49 -4.89 7.69
CA GLY A 141 10.40 -3.55 7.15
C GLY A 141 9.09 -3.21 6.45
N PHE A 142 9.02 -1.96 6.00
CA PHE A 142 7.88 -1.36 5.33
C PHE A 142 8.28 -0.90 3.92
N VAL A 143 7.56 -1.38 2.90
CA VAL A 143 7.76 -1.04 1.49
C VAL A 143 6.55 -0.26 0.99
N PHE A 144 6.77 0.88 0.36
CA PHE A 144 5.68 1.68 -0.19
C PHE A 144 6.12 2.51 -1.39
N ASN A 145 5.16 2.93 -2.21
CA ASN A 145 5.37 3.94 -3.22
C ASN A 145 4.70 5.26 -2.83
N PHE A 146 5.26 6.35 -3.35
CA PHE A 146 4.74 7.70 -3.19
C PHE A 146 4.91 8.49 -4.50
N LEU A 147 4.16 9.58 -4.67
CA LEU A 147 4.31 10.47 -5.80
C LEU A 147 5.35 11.55 -5.49
N LYS A 148 6.32 11.78 -6.41
CA LYS A 148 7.33 12.85 -6.26
C LYS A 148 6.66 14.24 -6.16
N ASN A 149 5.62 14.43 -6.96
CA ASN A 149 4.79 15.65 -6.96
C ASN A 149 3.33 15.23 -6.88
N ASP A 150 2.74 15.38 -5.70
CA ASP A 150 1.33 15.07 -5.47
C ASP A 150 0.56 16.35 -5.12
N PRO A 151 -0.30 16.84 -6.03
CA PRO A 151 -1.08 18.05 -5.78
C PRO A 151 -2.15 17.87 -4.70
N LEU A 152 -2.52 16.64 -4.35
CA LEU A 152 -3.55 16.38 -3.35
C LEU A 152 -3.03 16.46 -1.92
N THR A 153 -1.86 15.88 -1.67
CA THR A 153 -1.26 15.86 -0.33
C THR A 153 -0.40 17.08 -0.05
N ASN A 154 0.11 17.73 -1.11
CA ASN A 154 1.08 18.84 -1.02
C ASN A 154 2.30 18.50 -0.15
N VAL A 155 2.74 17.24 -0.18
CA VAL A 155 3.90 16.73 0.57
C VAL A 155 5.06 16.55 -0.38
N ASN A 156 6.21 17.11 -0.05
CA ASN A 156 7.44 16.89 -0.81
C ASN A 156 7.98 15.48 -0.49
N PHE A 157 8.36 14.74 -1.52
CA PHE A 157 8.94 13.41 -1.33
C PHE A 157 10.24 13.44 -0.50
N LEU A 158 11.00 14.54 -0.53
CA LEU A 158 12.19 14.71 0.32
C LEU A 158 11.84 14.70 1.81
N ASP A 159 10.67 15.23 2.21
CA ASP A 159 10.20 15.16 3.59
C ASP A 159 9.94 13.70 3.99
N ILE A 160 9.31 12.92 3.07
CA ILE A 160 9.06 11.49 3.26
C ILE A 160 10.38 10.72 3.38
N LEU A 161 11.35 11.02 2.52
CA LEU A 161 12.67 10.37 2.54
C LEU A 161 13.46 10.71 3.82
N HIS A 162 13.49 11.97 4.23
CA HIS A 162 14.13 12.38 5.48
C HIS A 162 13.48 11.69 6.68
N TYR A 163 12.15 11.65 6.71
CA TYR A 163 11.43 10.96 7.78
C TYR A 163 11.73 9.45 7.78
N SER A 164 11.73 8.80 6.61
CA SER A 164 12.10 7.38 6.49
C SER A 164 13.50 7.11 7.02
N LYS A 165 14.48 7.97 6.70
CA LYS A 165 15.86 7.88 7.20
C LYS A 165 15.98 8.17 8.70
N SER A 166 15.03 8.90 9.30
CA SER A 166 15.00 9.08 10.75
C SER A 166 14.51 7.84 11.50
N LEU A 167 13.69 6.99 10.85
CA LEU A 167 13.20 5.73 11.41
C LEU A 167 14.23 4.60 11.31
N SER A 168 15.03 4.56 10.24
CA SER A 168 16.06 3.55 10.03
C SER A 168 17.22 4.09 9.20
N LYS A 169 18.44 3.61 9.50
CA LYS A 169 19.63 3.87 8.67
C LYS A 169 19.63 3.05 7.37
N ARG A 170 18.77 2.02 7.27
CA ARG A 170 18.66 1.12 6.12
C ARG A 170 17.44 1.45 5.30
N VAL A 171 17.57 2.45 4.42
CA VAL A 171 16.51 2.90 3.50
C VAL A 171 16.99 2.70 2.07
N GLU A 172 16.25 1.92 1.31
CA GLU A 172 16.46 1.72 -0.12
C GLU A 172 15.40 2.48 -0.92
N ILE A 173 15.76 2.93 -2.11
CA ILE A 173 14.92 3.78 -2.96
C ILE A 173 14.99 3.23 -4.38
N GLN A 174 13.85 3.25 -5.08
CA GLN A 174 13.76 3.00 -6.52
C GLN A 174 12.99 4.13 -7.18
N GLU A 175 13.62 4.77 -8.15
CA GLU A 175 13.07 5.85 -8.97
C GLU A 175 13.04 5.45 -10.45
N ASP A 176 12.51 6.34 -11.29
CA ASP A 176 12.58 6.31 -12.75
C ASP A 176 11.91 5.11 -13.43
N TYR A 177 11.05 4.39 -12.71
CA TYR A 177 10.21 3.33 -13.29
C TYR A 177 8.87 3.87 -13.83
N LEU A 178 8.42 5.01 -13.33
CA LEU A 178 7.34 5.86 -13.83
C LEU A 178 7.74 7.32 -13.58
N GLU A 179 7.25 8.24 -14.41
CA GLU A 179 7.67 9.65 -14.43
C GLU A 179 7.57 10.35 -13.04
N ASN A 180 6.49 10.10 -12.29
CA ASN A 180 6.20 10.81 -11.03
C ASN A 180 6.22 9.89 -9.81
N ASP A 181 6.80 8.72 -9.89
CA ASP A 181 6.77 7.73 -8.80
C ASP A 181 8.13 7.52 -8.17
N ILE A 182 8.10 7.25 -6.87
CA ILE A 182 9.22 6.77 -6.08
C ILE A 182 8.75 5.63 -5.18
N SER A 183 9.55 4.59 -5.05
CA SER A 183 9.33 3.52 -4.09
C SER A 183 10.42 3.52 -3.04
N ILE A 184 10.03 3.28 -1.80
CA ILE A 184 10.91 3.33 -0.63
C ILE A 184 10.73 2.04 0.16
N PHE A 185 11.85 1.46 0.59
CA PHE A 185 11.89 0.37 1.54
C PHE A 185 12.64 0.80 2.79
N ILE A 186 11.96 0.85 3.93
CA ILE A 186 12.52 1.10 5.25
C ILE A 186 12.73 -0.24 5.93
N LYS A 187 13.99 -0.66 6.12
CA LYS A 187 14.37 -1.93 6.76
C LYS A 187 14.60 -1.75 8.26
N LYS A 188 14.24 -2.76 9.04
CA LYS A 188 14.60 -2.89 10.47
C LYS A 188 16.08 -3.20 10.65
#